data_8e29c0c61f2bb6b3ff4490a24263b911
#
_entry.id   8e29c0c61f2bb6b3ff4490a24263b911
#
_cell.length_a   1.000
_cell.length_b   1.000
_cell.length_c   1.000
_cell.angle_alpha   90.00
_cell.angle_beta   90.00
_cell.angle_gamma   90.00
#
_symmetry.space_group_name_H-M   'P 1'
#
loop_
_entity.id
_entity.type
_entity.pdbx_description
1 polymer ?
#
loop_
_entity_poly.entity_id
_entity_poly.type
_entity_poly.pdbx_seq_one_letter_code
_entity_poly.pdbx_strand_id
1 'polypeptide(L)'
;MKRWDKNVSPVGWYVASYVLRFVELSWKHVNDTEERFLAWENTVLVRARNLSHAYDKTVAIAKGNTKPYKGGREGVDVQWIFEGITEILPVYEQIEDGAEIMWTKYTRKLKTIRKSTKAKSQVFQ
;
A
#
# COMPACT_ATOMS: atom_id res chain seq x y z
N MET A 1 33.20 0.83 -13.59
CA MET A 1 32.62 0.71 -12.25
C MET A 1 31.14 1.08 -12.29
N LYS A 2 30.28 0.20 -11.85
CA LYS A 2 28.85 0.50 -11.78
C LYS A 2 28.57 1.51 -10.67
N ARG A 3 27.86 2.56 -10.99
CA ARG A 3 27.34 3.49 -9.99
C ARG A 3 26.25 2.80 -9.18
N TRP A 4 26.31 2.95 -7.87
CA TRP A 4 25.21 2.49 -7.03
C TRP A 4 23.99 3.40 -7.25
N ASP A 5 22.86 2.80 -7.56
CA ASP A 5 21.59 3.52 -7.74
C ASP A 5 20.66 3.17 -6.57
N LYS A 6 20.40 4.15 -5.73
CA LYS A 6 19.53 3.98 -4.55
C LYS A 6 18.09 3.62 -4.93
N ASN A 7 17.70 3.84 -6.17
CA ASN A 7 16.34 3.53 -6.65
C ASN A 7 16.22 2.12 -7.24
N VAL A 8 17.30 1.37 -7.24
CA VAL A 8 17.30 -0.01 -7.74
C VAL A 8 17.64 -0.95 -6.59
N SER A 9 16.76 -1.91 -6.33
CA SER A 9 17.00 -2.89 -5.29
C SER A 9 18.13 -3.83 -5.69
N PRO A 10 19.17 -3.96 -4.84
CA PRO A 10 20.25 -4.93 -5.10
C PRO A 10 19.80 -6.39 -4.98
N VAL A 11 18.64 -6.63 -4.39
CA VAL A 11 18.09 -7.99 -4.19
C VAL A 11 16.87 -8.24 -5.10
N GLY A 12 16.47 -7.24 -5.90
CA GLY A 12 15.37 -7.40 -6.87
C GLY A 12 13.97 -7.30 -6.29
N TRP A 13 13.83 -6.88 -5.04
CA TRP A 13 12.53 -6.75 -4.38
C TRP A 13 12.19 -5.30 -4.07
N TYR A 14 10.89 -5.01 -4.13
CA TYR A 14 10.34 -3.70 -3.82
C TYR A 14 9.12 -3.85 -2.94
N VAL A 15 8.95 -2.89 -2.00
CA VAL A 15 7.73 -2.74 -1.21
C VAL A 15 6.87 -1.70 -1.93
N ALA A 16 5.64 -2.04 -2.24
CA ALA A 16 4.73 -1.17 -2.97
C ALA A 16 3.40 -1.05 -2.26
N SER A 17 2.91 0.17 -2.11
CA SER A 17 1.63 0.44 -1.46
C SER A 17 0.66 1.09 -2.43
N TYR A 18 -0.60 0.70 -2.33
CA TYR A 18 -1.67 1.22 -3.18
C TYR A 18 -2.96 1.33 -2.41
N VAL A 19 -3.85 2.20 -2.89
CA VAL A 19 -5.13 2.46 -2.24
C VAL A 19 -6.27 1.91 -3.07
N LEU A 20 -7.16 1.18 -2.39
CA LEU A 20 -8.44 0.74 -2.92
C LEU A 20 -9.55 1.45 -2.16
N ARG A 21 -10.56 1.92 -2.88
CA ARG A 21 -11.73 2.58 -2.31
C ARG A 21 -12.97 1.70 -2.49
N PHE A 22 -13.69 1.47 -1.39
CA PHE A 22 -14.91 0.65 -1.41
C PHE A 22 -16.10 1.49 -1.81
N VAL A 23 -16.87 1.03 -2.80
CA VAL A 23 -18.06 1.74 -3.28
C VAL A 23 -19.25 0.80 -3.45
N GLU A 24 -20.45 1.35 -3.23
CA GLU A 24 -21.70 0.75 -3.68
C GLU A 24 -22.01 1.35 -5.04
N LEU A 25 -22.06 0.52 -6.08
CA LEU A 25 -22.13 0.98 -7.46
C LEU A 25 -23.41 1.75 -7.79
N SER A 26 -24.51 1.47 -7.10
CA SER A 26 -25.78 2.15 -7.32
C SER A 26 -25.91 3.49 -6.60
N TRP A 27 -24.96 3.82 -5.70
CA TRP A 27 -25.04 5.07 -4.96
C TRP A 27 -24.68 6.26 -5.85
N LYS A 28 -25.58 7.28 -5.86
CA LYS A 28 -25.41 8.44 -6.76
C LYS A 28 -24.17 9.28 -6.46
N HIS A 29 -23.64 9.23 -5.24
CA HIS A 29 -22.45 10.00 -4.82
C HIS A 29 -21.15 9.20 -4.91
N VAL A 30 -21.14 8.09 -5.66
CA VAL A 30 -20.02 7.17 -5.75
C VAL A 30 -18.71 7.83 -6.21
N ASN A 31 -18.79 8.90 -6.97
CA ASN A 31 -17.63 9.66 -7.45
C ASN A 31 -17.58 11.11 -6.95
N ASP A 32 -18.31 11.42 -5.89
CA ASP A 32 -18.30 12.75 -5.30
C ASP A 32 -17.04 12.92 -4.44
N THR A 33 -16.18 13.85 -4.83
CA THR A 33 -14.89 14.07 -4.16
C THR A 33 -15.03 14.60 -2.73
N GLU A 34 -16.19 15.12 -2.35
CA GLU A 34 -16.44 15.62 -0.99
C GLU A 34 -17.03 14.55 -0.06
N GLU A 35 -17.40 13.40 -0.59
CA GLU A 35 -17.92 12.30 0.21
C GLU A 35 -16.80 11.49 0.86
N ARG A 36 -17.13 10.84 1.98
CA ARG A 36 -16.21 9.96 2.68
C ARG A 36 -16.41 8.52 2.26
N PHE A 37 -15.32 7.81 2.08
CA PHE A 37 -15.33 6.41 1.67
C PHE A 37 -14.46 5.58 2.59
N LEU A 38 -14.80 4.31 2.74
CA LEU A 38 -13.87 3.33 3.27
C LEU A 38 -12.77 3.13 2.24
N ALA A 39 -11.53 3.23 2.67
CA ALA A 39 -10.38 2.97 1.82
C ALA A 39 -9.37 2.11 2.58
N TRP A 40 -8.68 1.25 1.84
CA TRP A 40 -7.61 0.44 2.38
C TRP A 40 -6.34 0.75 1.61
N GLU A 41 -5.26 0.94 2.34
CA GLU A 41 -3.93 1.01 1.76
C GLU A 41 -3.25 -0.33 1.99
N ASN A 42 -3.01 -1.04 0.91
CA ASN A 42 -2.39 -2.35 0.93
C ASN A 42 -0.92 -2.24 0.54
N THR A 43 -0.08 -3.02 1.19
CA THR A 43 1.35 -3.07 0.90
C THR A 43 1.74 -4.48 0.51
N VAL A 44 2.43 -4.59 -0.63
CA VAL A 44 2.86 -5.87 -1.19
C VAL A 44 4.35 -5.87 -1.49
N LEU A 45 4.93 -7.05 -1.58
CA LEU A 45 6.28 -7.25 -2.09
C LEU A 45 6.18 -7.61 -3.56
N VAL A 46 6.97 -6.94 -4.40
CA VAL A 46 7.05 -7.27 -5.82
C VAL A 46 8.50 -7.46 -6.24
N ARG A 47 8.75 -8.44 -7.10
CA ARG A 47 10.06 -8.63 -7.72
C ARG A 47 10.08 -7.86 -9.03
N ALA A 48 11.08 -7.02 -9.21
CA ALA A 48 11.18 -6.17 -10.39
C ALA A 48 12.61 -5.75 -10.68
N ARG A 49 12.86 -5.26 -11.89
CA ARG A 49 14.18 -4.81 -12.32
C ARG A 49 14.53 -3.40 -11.84
N ASN A 50 13.50 -2.57 -11.67
CA ASN A 50 13.65 -1.16 -11.28
C ASN A 50 12.30 -0.63 -10.78
N LEU A 51 12.26 0.65 -10.37
CA LEU A 51 11.04 1.28 -9.86
C LEU A 51 9.91 1.31 -10.90
N SER A 52 10.23 1.62 -12.16
CA SER A 52 9.21 1.67 -13.21
C SER A 52 8.54 0.32 -13.41
N HIS A 53 9.34 -0.75 -13.46
CA HIS A 53 8.82 -2.12 -13.57
C HIS A 53 8.00 -2.50 -12.33
N ALA A 54 8.48 -2.14 -11.13
CA ALA A 54 7.74 -2.38 -9.89
C ALA A 54 6.39 -1.65 -9.88
N TYR A 55 6.37 -0.40 -10.35
CA TYR A 55 5.15 0.38 -10.47
C TYR A 55 4.12 -0.32 -11.36
N ASP A 56 4.53 -0.71 -12.57
CA ASP A 56 3.63 -1.37 -13.51
C ASP A 56 3.09 -2.69 -12.98
N LYS A 57 3.94 -3.49 -12.34
CA LYS A 57 3.52 -4.75 -11.70
C LYS A 57 2.52 -4.49 -10.57
N THR A 58 2.75 -3.47 -9.78
CA THR A 58 1.87 -3.14 -8.65
C THR A 58 0.50 -2.69 -9.14
N VAL A 59 0.44 -1.88 -10.21
CA VAL A 59 -0.83 -1.48 -10.83
C VAL A 59 -1.61 -2.73 -11.27
N ALA A 60 -0.95 -3.69 -11.90
CA ALA A 60 -1.60 -4.93 -12.34
C ALA A 60 -2.12 -5.75 -11.15
N ILE A 61 -1.34 -5.86 -10.08
CA ILE A 61 -1.74 -6.56 -8.85
C ILE A 61 -2.96 -5.87 -8.23
N ALA A 62 -2.91 -4.54 -8.10
CA ALA A 62 -3.98 -3.75 -7.49
C ALA A 62 -5.29 -3.90 -8.26
N LYS A 63 -5.23 -3.93 -9.59
CA LYS A 63 -6.40 -4.06 -10.45
C LYS A 63 -6.94 -5.49 -10.54
N GLY A 64 -6.14 -6.47 -10.13
CA GLY A 64 -6.50 -7.89 -10.24
C GLY A 64 -7.73 -8.31 -9.43
N ASN A 65 -8.08 -7.56 -8.38
CA ASN A 65 -9.20 -7.88 -7.49
C ASN A 65 -10.21 -6.74 -7.41
N THR A 66 -10.43 -6.03 -8.51
CA THR A 66 -11.35 -4.89 -8.56
C THR A 66 -12.64 -5.16 -9.32
N LYS A 67 -13.05 -6.43 -9.44
CA LYS A 67 -14.31 -6.79 -10.08
C LYS A 67 -15.49 -6.54 -9.15
N PRO A 68 -16.63 -6.05 -9.67
CA PRO A 68 -17.85 -5.93 -8.88
C PRO A 68 -18.29 -7.28 -8.30
N TYR A 69 -18.89 -7.24 -7.13
CA TYR A 69 -19.46 -8.42 -6.48
C TYR A 69 -20.66 -8.02 -5.61
N LYS A 70 -21.44 -9.00 -5.19
CA LYS A 70 -22.55 -8.79 -4.26
C LYS A 70 -22.01 -8.74 -2.85
N GLY A 71 -22.22 -7.63 -2.13
CA GLY A 71 -21.71 -7.46 -0.78
C GLY A 71 -22.74 -6.97 0.20
N GLY A 72 -22.39 -7.09 1.50
CA GLY A 72 -23.24 -6.65 2.59
C GLY A 72 -24.48 -7.51 2.79
N ARG A 73 -25.32 -7.10 3.75
CA ARG A 73 -26.54 -7.83 4.11
C ARG A 73 -27.57 -7.89 2.99
N GLU A 74 -27.62 -6.85 2.17
CA GLU A 74 -28.63 -6.70 1.14
C GLU A 74 -28.19 -7.22 -0.22
N GLY A 75 -26.95 -7.73 -0.33
CA GLY A 75 -26.43 -8.27 -1.57
C GLY A 75 -26.39 -7.26 -2.70
N VAL A 76 -26.12 -5.98 -2.39
CA VAL A 76 -26.00 -4.94 -3.42
C VAL A 76 -24.67 -5.07 -4.16
N ASP A 77 -24.61 -4.51 -5.37
CA ASP A 77 -23.38 -4.50 -6.15
C ASP A 77 -22.37 -3.53 -5.54
N VAL A 78 -21.21 -4.05 -5.17
CA VAL A 78 -20.10 -3.30 -4.58
C VAL A 78 -18.83 -3.55 -5.36
N GLN A 79 -17.86 -2.67 -5.18
CA GLN A 79 -16.57 -2.78 -5.88
C GLN A 79 -15.48 -2.09 -5.08
N TRP A 80 -14.29 -2.67 -5.12
CA TRP A 80 -13.07 -1.97 -4.74
C TRP A 80 -12.50 -1.30 -5.98
N ILE A 81 -12.32 0.01 -5.91
CA ILE A 81 -11.80 0.81 -7.02
C ILE A 81 -10.35 1.16 -6.72
N PHE A 82 -9.46 0.88 -7.68
CA PHE A 82 -8.06 1.27 -7.56
C PHE A 82 -7.94 2.79 -7.72
N GLU A 83 -7.42 3.47 -6.67
CA GLU A 83 -7.23 4.92 -6.70
C GLU A 83 -5.81 5.33 -7.10
N GLY A 84 -4.81 4.54 -6.75
CA GLY A 84 -3.45 4.85 -7.13
C GLY A 84 -2.40 4.20 -6.24
N ILE A 85 -1.15 4.41 -6.64
CA ILE A 85 0.03 3.99 -5.91
C ILE A 85 0.42 5.10 -4.94
N THR A 86 0.71 4.76 -3.70
CA THR A 86 1.14 5.75 -2.70
C THR A 86 2.64 5.73 -2.45
N GLU A 87 3.28 4.57 -2.62
CA GLU A 87 4.72 4.46 -2.34
C GLU A 87 5.31 3.24 -3.02
N ILE A 88 6.55 3.35 -3.49
CA ILE A 88 7.36 2.22 -3.94
C ILE A 88 8.77 2.44 -3.41
N LEU A 89 9.28 1.49 -2.64
CA LEU A 89 10.62 1.55 -2.05
C LEU A 89 11.41 0.30 -2.41
N PRO A 90 12.68 0.45 -2.83
CA PRO A 90 13.55 -0.72 -2.99
C PRO A 90 13.84 -1.38 -1.64
N VAL A 91 13.87 -2.69 -1.63
CA VAL A 91 14.37 -3.47 -0.49
C VAL A 91 15.87 -3.65 -0.70
N TYR A 92 16.67 -3.32 0.32
CA TYR A 92 18.14 -3.36 0.21
C TYR A 92 18.76 -4.59 0.85
N GLU A 93 18.00 -5.35 1.61
CA GLU A 93 18.45 -6.54 2.31
C GLU A 93 17.77 -7.79 1.75
N GLN A 94 18.42 -8.94 1.90
CA GLN A 94 17.78 -10.22 1.57
C GLN A 94 16.52 -10.39 2.42
N ILE A 95 15.47 -10.91 1.83
CA ILE A 95 14.20 -11.17 2.52
C ILE A 95 14.37 -12.37 3.44
N GLU A 96 14.40 -12.11 4.74
CA GLU A 96 14.56 -13.12 5.77
C GLU A 96 14.06 -12.57 7.11
N ASP A 97 14.09 -13.38 8.15
CA ASP A 97 13.68 -12.93 9.48
C ASP A 97 14.52 -11.73 9.93
N GLY A 98 13.85 -10.63 10.29
CA GLY A 98 14.51 -9.40 10.71
C GLY A 98 14.93 -8.47 9.57
N ALA A 99 14.73 -8.85 8.30
CA ALA A 99 15.06 -7.97 7.18
C ALA A 99 14.26 -6.67 7.23
N GLU A 100 14.92 -5.53 7.02
CA GLU A 100 14.25 -4.25 6.88
C GLU A 100 13.64 -4.17 5.48
N ILE A 101 12.31 -4.02 5.41
CA ILE A 101 11.60 -3.98 4.14
C ILE A 101 11.11 -2.57 3.78
N MET A 102 10.98 -1.70 4.78
CA MET A 102 10.65 -0.29 4.54
C MET A 102 11.03 0.53 5.76
N TRP A 103 11.07 1.83 5.58
CA TRP A 103 11.29 2.76 6.67
C TRP A 103 10.46 4.02 6.43
N THR A 104 10.23 4.76 7.52
CA THR A 104 9.59 6.07 7.46
C THR A 104 10.52 7.08 8.13
N LYS A 105 10.73 8.20 7.46
CA LYS A 105 11.60 9.27 7.97
C LYS A 105 10.76 10.44 8.44
N TYR A 106 10.96 10.86 9.68
CA TYR A 106 10.32 12.08 10.19
C TYR A 106 11.20 12.76 11.24
N THR A 107 10.94 14.04 11.44
CA THR A 107 11.54 14.84 12.50
C THR A 107 10.39 15.41 13.33
N ARG A 108 10.30 15.01 14.59
CA ARG A 108 9.20 15.37 15.48
C ARG A 108 9.71 15.64 16.89
N LYS A 109 8.88 16.31 17.70
CA LYS A 109 9.17 16.47 19.13
C LYS A 109 9.24 15.11 19.81
N LEU A 110 10.11 14.98 20.81
CA LEU A 110 10.29 13.72 21.54
C LEU A 110 8.96 13.19 22.10
N LYS A 111 8.12 14.08 22.65
CA LYS A 111 6.81 13.65 23.17
C LYS A 111 5.92 13.01 22.10
N THR A 112 6.00 13.52 20.87
CA THR A 112 5.23 12.97 19.74
C THR A 112 5.80 11.61 19.31
N ILE A 113 7.13 11.49 19.26
CA ILE A 113 7.80 10.22 18.97
C ILE A 113 7.37 9.16 19.99
N ARG A 114 7.41 9.50 21.28
CA ARG A 114 7.04 8.57 22.34
C ARG A 114 5.58 8.16 22.28
N LYS A 115 4.67 9.07 21.90
CA LYS A 115 3.24 8.76 21.76
C LYS A 115 2.96 7.80 20.61
N SER A 116 3.84 7.74 19.59
CA SER A 116 3.64 6.85 18.45
C SER A 116 4.02 5.39 18.74
N THR A 117 4.74 5.15 19.86
CA THR A 117 5.14 3.79 20.25
C THR A 117 4.07 3.14 21.11
N LYS A 118 4.03 1.83 21.09
CA LYS A 118 3.01 1.07 21.83
C LYS A 118 3.67 0.01 22.70
N ALA A 119 3.12 -0.21 23.89
CA ALA A 119 3.49 -1.35 24.72
C ALA A 119 2.97 -2.63 24.06
N LYS A 120 3.53 -3.78 24.47
CA LYS A 120 3.14 -5.08 23.89
C LYS A 120 1.62 -5.28 23.88
N SER A 121 0.95 -4.96 25.00
CA SER A 121 -0.51 -5.12 25.12
C SER A 121 -1.31 -4.20 24.19
N GLN A 122 -0.73 -3.08 23.80
CA GLN A 122 -1.39 -2.09 22.91
C GLN A 122 -1.24 -2.44 21.44
N VAL A 123 -0.33 -3.35 21.09
CA VAL A 123 -0.11 -3.79 19.70
C VAL A 123 -1.19 -4.77 19.27
N PHE A 124 -1.75 -5.53 20.20
CA PHE A 124 -2.82 -6.48 19.90
C PHE A 124 -4.12 -5.75 19.55
N GLN A 125 -4.80 -6.25 18.55
CA GLN A 125 -6.10 -5.73 18.12
C GLN A 125 -7.21 -6.71 18.42
#